data_2a4ca19839200878a8c30475418f5aa3
#
_entry.id   2a4ca19839200878a8c30475418f5aa3
#
_cell.length_a   1.000
_cell.length_b   1.000
_cell.length_c   1.000
_cell.angle_alpha   90.00
_cell.angle_beta   90.00
_cell.angle_gamma   90.00
#
_symmetry.space_group_name_H-M   'P 1'
#
loop_
_entity.id
_entity.type
_entity.pdbx_description
1 polymer ?
#
loop_
_entity_poly.entity_id
_entity_poly.type
_entity_poly.pdbx_seq_one_letter_code
_entity_poly.pdbx_strand_id
1 'polypeptide(L)'
;MKKRTIAIVAGGDSSELPVSLRSAQGIYSFIDKERYNLYIVEMQGNRWEVVLPSGEKTPIDRNDFSFTENGEKKNFDFAYITI
;
A
#
# COMPACT_ATOMS: atom_id res chain seq x y z
N MET A 1 17.52 -14.29 -0.69
CA MET A 1 17.15 -13.40 0.43
C MET A 1 15.69 -13.03 0.35
N LYS A 2 15.06 -12.94 1.50
CA LYS A 2 13.65 -12.57 1.57
C LYS A 2 13.50 -11.07 1.29
N LYS A 3 12.61 -10.73 0.38
CA LYS A 3 12.33 -9.33 0.06
C LYS A 3 11.60 -8.64 1.21
N ARG A 4 11.92 -7.40 1.45
CA ARG A 4 11.17 -6.57 2.40
C ARG A 4 9.92 -6.03 1.73
N THR A 5 8.88 -5.86 2.52
CA THR A 5 7.59 -5.38 2.02
C THR A 5 7.40 -3.93 2.41
N ILE A 6 7.11 -3.09 1.42
CA ILE A 6 6.94 -1.65 1.62
C ILE A 6 5.51 -1.26 1.26
N ALA A 7 4.87 -0.53 2.17
CA ALA A 7 3.59 0.10 1.92
C ALA A 7 3.82 1.51 1.38
N ILE A 8 3.27 1.82 0.21
CA ILE A 8 3.27 3.18 -0.32
C ILE A 8 1.89 3.74 -0.01
N VAL A 9 1.82 4.63 0.96
CA VAL A 9 0.55 5.09 1.52
C VAL A 9 0.06 6.31 0.75
N ALA A 10 -1.14 6.22 0.19
CA ALA A 10 -1.85 7.31 -0.44
C ALA A 10 -3.13 7.58 0.37
N GLY A 11 -3.47 8.83 0.56
CA GLY A 11 -4.64 9.14 1.38
C GLY A 11 -5.12 10.56 1.22
N GLY A 12 -6.16 10.88 1.99
CA GLY A 12 -6.81 12.17 1.99
C GLY A 12 -8.30 12.03 1.77
N ASP A 13 -8.98 13.17 1.58
CA ASP A 13 -10.40 13.16 1.25
C ASP A 13 -10.60 12.87 -0.24
N SER A 14 -11.85 12.92 -0.70
CA SER A 14 -12.18 12.57 -2.07
C SER A 14 -11.54 13.50 -3.12
N SER A 15 -11.13 14.71 -2.75
CA SER A 15 -10.45 15.63 -3.66
C SER A 15 -8.94 15.44 -3.68
N GLU A 16 -8.36 14.97 -2.58
CA GLU A 16 -6.91 14.78 -2.43
C GLU A 16 -6.43 13.40 -2.83
N LEU A 17 -7.30 12.38 -2.70
CA LEU A 17 -6.92 10.99 -2.95
C LEU A 17 -6.39 10.75 -4.37
N PRO A 18 -6.99 11.28 -5.45
CA PRO A 18 -6.44 11.07 -6.80
C PRO A 18 -5.02 11.61 -6.97
N VAL A 19 -4.71 12.75 -6.36
CA VAL A 19 -3.37 13.34 -6.41
C VAL A 19 -2.39 12.47 -5.64
N SER A 20 -2.78 12.03 -4.44
CA SER A 20 -1.96 11.17 -3.60
C SER A 20 -1.70 9.81 -4.27
N LEU A 21 -2.71 9.24 -4.94
CA LEU A 21 -2.55 8.00 -5.69
C LEU A 21 -1.57 8.15 -6.85
N ARG A 22 -1.62 9.27 -7.55
CA ARG A 22 -0.69 9.55 -8.64
C ARG A 22 0.75 9.60 -8.11
N SER A 23 0.97 10.26 -6.99
CA SER A 23 2.28 10.30 -6.34
C SER A 23 2.74 8.91 -5.91
N ALA A 24 1.85 8.12 -5.34
CA ALA A 24 2.15 6.75 -4.93
C ALA A 24 2.53 5.87 -6.13
N GLN A 25 1.83 6.02 -7.25
CA GLN A 25 2.14 5.28 -8.46
C GLN A 25 3.51 5.67 -9.03
N GLY A 26 3.87 6.94 -8.94
CA GLY A 26 5.20 7.41 -9.35
C GLY A 26 6.29 6.76 -8.51
N ILE A 27 6.11 6.74 -7.21
CA ILE A 27 7.06 6.09 -6.29
C ILE A 27 7.11 4.59 -6.54
N TYR A 28 5.96 3.96 -6.75
CA TYR A 28 5.88 2.54 -7.08
C TYR A 28 6.70 2.20 -8.32
N SER A 29 6.67 3.06 -9.34
CA SER A 29 7.44 2.87 -10.57
C SER A 29 8.93 3.08 -10.36
N PHE A 30 9.30 3.91 -9.40
CA PHE A 30 10.69 4.31 -9.15
C PHE A 30 11.44 3.29 -8.31
N ILE A 31 10.80 2.67 -7.33
CA ILE A 31 11.44 1.73 -6.41
C ILE A 31 11.71 0.40 -7.12
N ASP A 32 12.85 -0.20 -6.84
CA ASP A 32 13.27 -1.47 -7.43
C ASP A 32 12.41 -2.63 -6.92
N LYS A 33 11.56 -3.14 -7.79
CA LYS A 33 10.63 -4.23 -7.47
C LYS A 33 11.33 -5.59 -7.38
N GLU A 34 12.58 -5.68 -7.80
CA GLU A 34 13.37 -6.89 -7.63
C GLU A 34 13.88 -7.04 -6.20
N ARG A 35 14.04 -5.92 -5.50
CA ARG A 35 14.52 -5.90 -4.12
C ARG A 35 13.41 -5.84 -3.09
N TYR A 36 12.25 -5.29 -3.47
CA TYR A 36 11.17 -5.01 -2.54
C TYR A 36 9.84 -5.50 -3.07
N ASN A 37 8.99 -5.96 -2.17
CA ASN A 37 7.59 -6.17 -2.46
C ASN A 37 6.85 -4.86 -2.17
N LEU A 38 6.22 -4.29 -3.19
CA LEU A 38 5.57 -2.99 -3.08
C LEU A 38 4.06 -3.14 -3.15
N TYR A 39 3.38 -2.46 -2.26
CA TYR A 39 1.93 -2.39 -2.23
C TYR A 39 1.50 -0.96 -2.03
N ILE A 40 0.49 -0.53 -2.78
CA ILE A 40 -0.13 0.77 -2.56
C ILE A 40 -1.24 0.60 -1.53
N VAL A 41 -1.22 1.44 -0.50
CA VAL A 41 -2.23 1.44 0.54
C VAL A 41 -3.05 2.70 0.41
N GLU A 42 -4.36 2.56 0.25
CA GLU A 42 -5.27 3.70 0.20
C GLU A 42 -5.87 3.93 1.58
N MET A 43 -5.73 5.14 2.10
CA MET A 43 -6.34 5.55 3.36
C MET A 43 -7.31 6.68 3.10
N GLN A 44 -8.60 6.42 3.30
CA GLN A 44 -9.65 7.41 3.13
C GLN A 44 -10.63 7.33 4.30
N GLY A 45 -10.53 8.28 5.22
CA GLY A 45 -11.32 8.25 6.44
C GLY A 45 -11.04 7.00 7.27
N ASN A 46 -12.07 6.20 7.50
CA ASN A 46 -11.95 4.94 8.23
C ASN A 46 -11.64 3.75 7.32
N ARG A 47 -11.50 3.99 6.03
CA ARG A 47 -11.27 2.94 5.06
C ARG A 47 -9.79 2.84 4.74
N TRP A 48 -9.17 1.74 5.14
CA TRP A 48 -7.76 1.46 4.90
C TRP A 48 -7.67 0.17 4.11
N GLU A 49 -7.21 0.25 2.86
CA GLU A 49 -7.18 -0.89 1.95
C GLU A 49 -5.86 -0.98 1.21
N VAL A 50 -5.41 -2.21 0.97
CA VAL A 50 -4.24 -2.50 0.14
C VAL A 50 -4.72 -2.78 -1.27
N VAL A 51 -4.09 -2.13 -2.26
CA VAL A 51 -4.34 -2.42 -3.67
C VAL A 51 -3.38 -3.52 -4.09
N LEU A 52 -3.92 -4.70 -4.40
CA LEU A 52 -3.13 -5.85 -4.83
C LEU A 52 -2.69 -5.69 -6.29
N PRO A 53 -1.60 -6.38 -6.71
CA PRO A 53 -1.14 -6.30 -8.11
C PRO A 53 -2.21 -6.71 -9.13
N SER A 54 -3.16 -7.54 -8.74
CA SER A 54 -4.29 -7.92 -9.60
C SER A 54 -5.31 -6.81 -9.79
N GLY A 55 -5.23 -5.73 -9.02
CA GLY A 55 -6.20 -4.65 -9.01
C GLY A 55 -7.26 -4.79 -7.92
N GLU A 56 -7.30 -5.90 -7.24
CA GLU A 56 -8.24 -6.10 -6.13
C GLU A 56 -7.78 -5.32 -4.91
N LYS A 57 -8.74 -4.98 -4.04
CA LYS A 57 -8.45 -4.29 -2.79
C LYS A 57 -8.81 -5.18 -1.62
N THR A 58 -7.95 -5.20 -0.62
CA THR A 58 -8.20 -5.95 0.61
C THR A 58 -8.03 -5.03 1.82
N PRO A 59 -8.89 -5.15 2.83
CA PRO A 59 -8.78 -4.27 4.00
C PRO A 59 -7.52 -4.55 4.81
N ILE A 60 -7.03 -3.51 5.47
CA ILE A 60 -5.90 -3.63 6.40
C ILE A 60 -6.43 -3.83 7.80
N ASP A 61 -5.82 -4.75 8.56
CA ASP A 61 -6.04 -4.86 9.98
C ASP A 61 -5.28 -3.74 10.67
N ARG A 62 -6.03 -2.79 11.25
CA ARG A 62 -5.47 -1.59 11.84
C ARG A 62 -4.79 -1.84 13.19
N ASN A 63 -4.96 -3.02 13.76
CA ASN A 63 -4.31 -3.36 15.02
C ASN A 63 -2.82 -3.64 14.84
N ASP A 64 -2.46 -4.34 13.76
CA ASP A 64 -1.06 -4.72 13.50
C ASP A 64 -0.58 -4.30 12.12
N PHE A 65 -1.39 -3.52 11.40
CA PHE A 65 -1.07 -3.01 10.07
C PHE A 65 -0.69 -4.14 9.10
N SER A 66 -1.53 -5.15 9.04
CA SER A 66 -1.34 -6.33 8.19
C SER A 66 -2.50 -6.50 7.22
N PHE A 67 -2.29 -7.34 6.22
CA PHE A 67 -3.33 -7.68 5.25
C PHE A 67 -3.21 -9.15 4.86
N THR A 68 -4.27 -9.67 4.25
CA THR A 68 -4.28 -11.06 3.78
C THR A 68 -4.28 -11.09 2.26
N GLU A 69 -3.34 -11.84 1.69
CA GLU A 69 -3.26 -12.08 0.25
C GLU A 69 -3.18 -13.57 0.01
N ASN A 70 -4.12 -14.10 -0.77
CA ASN A 70 -4.19 -15.54 -1.08
C ASN A 70 -4.25 -16.42 0.17
N GLY A 71 -4.96 -15.96 1.20
CA GLY A 71 -5.08 -16.67 2.46
C GLY A 71 -3.89 -16.56 3.39
N GLU A 72 -2.88 -15.80 3.01
CA GLU A 72 -1.67 -15.62 3.79
C GLU A 72 -1.60 -14.22 4.39
N LYS A 73 -1.37 -14.14 5.70
CA LYS A 73 -1.23 -12.86 6.39
C LYS A 73 0.15 -12.28 6.12
N LYS A 74 0.18 -11.01 5.71
CA LYS A 74 1.41 -10.29 5.38
C LYS A 74 1.50 -9.00 6.16
N ASN A 75 2.71 -8.63 6.57
CA ASN A 75 3.01 -7.38 7.26
C ASN A 75 3.94 -6.53 6.40
N PHE A 76 4.01 -5.24 6.73
CA PHE A 76 4.93 -4.33 6.07
C PHE A 76 6.16 -4.11 6.93
N ASP A 77 7.34 -4.05 6.30
CA ASP A 77 8.58 -3.70 6.96
C ASP A 77 8.74 -2.19 7.07
N PHE A 78 8.32 -1.46 6.03
CA PHE A 78 8.42 -0.01 5.97
C PHE A 78 7.15 0.58 5.37
N ALA A 79 6.89 1.83 5.68
CA ALA A 79 5.82 2.60 5.06
C ALA A 79 6.40 3.89 4.48
N TYR A 80 6.05 4.20 3.23
CA TYR A 80 6.39 5.45 2.57
C TYR A 80 5.09 6.24 2.42
N ILE A 81 5.00 7.37 3.11
CA ILE A 81 3.76 8.12 3.18
C ILE A 81 3.80 9.28 2.18
N THR A 82 2.81 9.33 1.29
CA THR A 82 2.71 10.34 0.23
C THR A 82 1.54 11.32 0.45
N ILE A 83 1.04 11.38 1.66
CA ILE A 83 -0.06 12.28 2.03
C ILE A 83 0.48 13.70 2.27
#